data_b41f5ce2c4b4d303d8bc1c775276b874
#
_entry.id   b41f5ce2c4b4d303d8bc1c775276b874
#
_cell.length_a   1.000
_cell.length_b   1.000
_cell.length_c   1.000
_cell.angle_alpha   90.00
_cell.angle_beta   90.00
_cell.angle_gamma   90.00
#
_symmetry.space_group_name_H-M   'P 1'
#
loop_
_entity.id
_entity.type
_entity.pdbx_description
1 polymer ?
#
loop_
_entity_poly.entity_id
_entity_poly.type
_entity_poly.pdbx_seq_one_letter_code
_entity_poly.pdbx_strand_id
1 'polypeptide(L)'
;MPVNQFVADYQLNASKKIVYAYLSTASGLQEWFADVVRIDEDKNFIFNFDQEDHFAKQTTLKANLHIRWDFFDPKAPSNGKVSFIEFKLDETELTHSLFLKVIDQSGFYDLDELEAIWEGLISKLKHIIGG
;
A
#
# COMPACT_ATOMS: atom_id res chain seq x y z
N MET A 1 13.74 18.27 -9.56
CA MET A 1 14.26 16.93 -9.33
C MET A 1 13.21 15.90 -9.67
N PRO A 2 13.53 14.92 -10.51
CA PRO A 2 12.55 13.87 -10.77
C PRO A 2 12.27 13.12 -9.48
N VAL A 3 10.99 12.82 -9.25
CA VAL A 3 10.57 12.07 -8.09
C VAL A 3 10.57 10.59 -8.48
N ASN A 4 11.20 9.75 -7.68
CA ASN A 4 11.22 8.32 -7.91
C ASN A 4 9.86 7.72 -7.55
N GLN A 5 9.06 7.48 -8.56
CA GLN A 5 7.73 6.92 -8.39
C GLN A 5 7.61 5.61 -9.16
N PHE A 6 7.22 4.57 -8.44
CA PHE A 6 6.92 3.27 -9.02
C PHE A 6 5.42 3.15 -9.23
N VAL A 7 4.98 2.74 -10.39
CA VAL A 7 3.57 2.52 -10.71
C VAL A 7 3.42 1.17 -11.40
N ALA A 8 2.52 0.34 -10.90
CA ALA A 8 2.24 -0.95 -11.52
C ALA A 8 0.79 -1.35 -11.30
N ASP A 9 0.26 -2.14 -12.22
CA ASP A 9 -1.10 -2.70 -12.14
C ASP A 9 -1.00 -4.21 -12.01
N TYR A 10 -1.80 -4.78 -11.11
CA TYR A 10 -1.84 -6.23 -10.88
C TYR A 10 -3.28 -6.71 -10.96
N GLN A 11 -3.52 -7.75 -11.77
CA GLN A 11 -4.84 -8.36 -11.85
C GLN A 11 -5.03 -9.30 -10.66
N LEU A 12 -6.20 -9.19 -10.02
CA LEU A 12 -6.54 -10.02 -8.86
C LEU A 12 -7.85 -10.78 -9.12
N ASN A 13 -7.91 -12.03 -8.67
CA ASN A 13 -9.08 -12.90 -8.84
C ASN A 13 -9.88 -13.00 -7.54
N ALA A 14 -10.34 -11.87 -7.04
CA ALA A 14 -11.16 -11.79 -5.84
C ALA A 14 -12.07 -10.58 -5.96
N SER A 15 -13.09 -10.52 -5.12
CA SER A 15 -14.01 -9.39 -5.16
C SER A 15 -13.33 -8.13 -4.63
N LYS A 16 -13.78 -6.99 -5.12
CA LYS A 16 -13.32 -5.68 -4.68
C LYS A 16 -13.42 -5.53 -3.16
N LYS A 17 -14.52 -5.98 -2.58
CA LYS A 17 -14.75 -5.90 -1.14
C LYS A 17 -13.73 -6.71 -0.34
N ILE A 18 -13.43 -7.92 -0.79
CA ILE A 18 -12.45 -8.79 -0.12
C ILE A 18 -11.06 -8.17 -0.18
N VAL A 19 -10.64 -7.74 -1.38
CA VAL A 19 -9.33 -7.12 -1.57
C VAL A 19 -9.21 -5.86 -0.72
N TYR A 20 -10.24 -5.03 -0.72
CA TYR A 20 -10.21 -3.77 0.02
C TYR A 20 -9.96 -3.98 1.52
N ALA A 21 -10.50 -5.05 2.10
CA ALA A 21 -10.27 -5.36 3.52
C ALA A 21 -8.79 -5.58 3.82
N TYR A 22 -8.03 -6.17 2.88
CA TYR A 22 -6.59 -6.38 3.03
C TYR A 22 -5.75 -5.13 2.72
N LEU A 23 -6.34 -4.13 2.12
CA LEU A 23 -5.66 -2.88 1.80
C LEU A 23 -5.91 -1.79 2.85
N SER A 24 -7.01 -1.86 3.58
CA SER A 24 -7.48 -0.74 4.40
C SER A 24 -7.40 -0.97 5.90
N THR A 25 -7.22 -2.20 6.36
CA THR A 25 -7.19 -2.51 7.79
C THR A 25 -5.78 -2.89 8.24
N ALA A 26 -5.48 -2.59 9.51
CA ALA A 26 -4.19 -2.97 10.08
C ALA A 26 -4.00 -4.49 10.04
N SER A 27 -5.03 -5.25 10.42
CA SER A 27 -4.96 -6.70 10.40
C SER A 27 -4.78 -7.26 9.00
N GLY A 28 -5.46 -6.69 8.01
CA GLY A 28 -5.33 -7.11 6.61
C GLY A 28 -3.96 -6.81 6.05
N LEU A 29 -3.46 -5.61 6.29
CA LEU A 29 -2.13 -5.19 5.81
C LEU A 29 -1.01 -6.01 6.45
N GLN A 30 -1.18 -6.42 7.71
CA GLN A 30 -0.19 -7.22 8.40
C GLN A 30 -0.05 -8.63 7.80
N GLU A 31 -1.06 -9.09 7.09
CA GLU A 31 -1.01 -10.42 6.47
C GLU A 31 -0.06 -10.48 5.27
N TRP A 32 0.17 -9.37 4.58
CA TRP A 32 0.94 -9.39 3.34
C TRP A 32 1.90 -8.22 3.14
N PHE A 33 1.58 -7.04 3.68
CA PHE A 33 2.29 -5.81 3.34
C PHE A 33 3.46 -5.52 4.27
N ALA A 34 3.29 -5.74 5.56
CA ALA A 34 4.31 -5.45 6.56
C ALA A 34 4.30 -6.51 7.65
N ASP A 35 5.40 -6.62 8.40
CA ASP A 35 5.53 -7.62 9.46
C ASP A 35 4.57 -7.37 10.60
N VAL A 36 4.43 -6.10 11.00
CA VAL A 36 3.48 -5.65 12.02
C VAL A 36 2.85 -4.36 11.55
N VAL A 37 1.54 -4.23 11.73
CA VAL A 37 0.83 -2.99 11.44
C VAL A 37 0.01 -2.61 12.67
N ARG A 38 0.23 -1.41 13.19
CA ARG A 38 -0.48 -0.88 14.36
C ARG A 38 -1.11 0.44 14.01
N ILE A 39 -2.10 0.85 14.82
CA ILE A 39 -2.72 2.17 14.69
C ILE A 39 -2.56 2.83 16.06
N ASP A 40 -2.00 4.05 16.09
CA ASP A 40 -1.76 4.79 17.33
C ASP A 40 -3.00 5.58 17.78
N GLU A 41 -2.87 6.31 18.88
CA GLU A 41 -3.96 7.10 19.46
C GLU A 41 -4.45 8.21 18.51
N ASP A 42 -3.58 8.71 17.65
CA ASP A 42 -3.91 9.74 16.67
C ASP A 42 -4.41 9.15 15.35
N LYS A 43 -4.67 7.84 15.32
CA LYS A 43 -5.14 7.10 14.14
C LYS A 43 -4.12 7.04 13.01
N ASN A 44 -2.84 7.25 13.33
CA ASN A 44 -1.77 7.03 12.37
C ASN A 44 -1.46 5.55 12.26
N PHE A 45 -1.13 5.11 11.06
CA PHE A 45 -0.67 3.74 10.84
C PHE A 45 0.82 3.66 11.11
N ILE A 46 1.25 2.60 11.78
CA ILE A 46 2.65 2.32 12.02
C ILE A 46 2.96 0.99 11.35
N PHE A 47 3.72 1.05 10.26
CA PHE A 47 4.12 -0.13 9.51
C PHE A 47 5.52 -0.54 9.92
N ASN A 48 5.68 -1.76 10.42
CA ASN A 48 6.99 -2.30 10.74
C ASN A 48 7.44 -3.23 9.62
N PHE A 49 8.49 -2.85 8.92
CA PHE A 49 9.17 -3.72 7.97
C PHE A 49 10.67 -3.40 8.01
N ASP A 50 11.49 -4.41 7.70
CA ASP A 50 12.95 -4.31 7.82
C ASP A 50 13.38 -3.88 9.24
N GLN A 51 12.59 -4.30 10.26
CA GLN A 51 12.84 -4.02 11.68
C GLN A 51 12.78 -2.53 12.03
N GLU A 52 12.14 -1.72 11.19
CA GLU A 52 11.91 -0.30 11.43
C GLU A 52 10.43 0.04 11.39
N ASP A 53 10.03 0.97 12.25
CA ASP A 53 8.67 1.50 12.25
C ASP A 53 8.58 2.69 11.30
N HIS A 54 7.59 2.65 10.41
CA HIS A 54 7.30 3.74 9.47
C HIS A 54 5.91 4.29 9.77
N PHE A 55 5.86 5.58 10.10
CA PHE A 55 4.61 6.24 10.48
C PHE A 55 3.96 6.86 9.26
N ALA A 56 2.64 6.69 9.15
CA ALA A 56 1.89 7.20 8.00
C ALA A 56 0.51 7.69 8.41
N LYS A 57 0.07 8.76 7.75
CA LYS A 57 -1.31 9.22 7.85
C LYS A 57 -2.10 8.70 6.67
N GLN A 58 -3.26 8.12 6.95
CA GLN A 58 -4.18 7.72 5.89
C GLN A 58 -4.90 8.97 5.39
N THR A 59 -4.45 9.50 4.27
CA THR A 59 -4.92 10.79 3.75
C THR A 59 -6.06 10.66 2.74
N THR A 60 -6.22 9.48 2.15
CA THR A 60 -7.34 9.19 1.27
C THR A 60 -7.90 7.83 1.61
N LEU A 61 -9.22 7.76 1.77
CA LEU A 61 -9.93 6.53 2.04
C LEU A 61 -11.30 6.60 1.34
N LYS A 62 -11.39 5.94 0.19
CA LYS A 62 -12.66 5.78 -0.53
C LYS A 62 -12.98 4.30 -0.56
N ALA A 63 -14.07 3.93 0.09
CA ALA A 63 -14.46 2.53 0.26
C ALA A 63 -14.44 1.76 -1.07
N ASN A 64 -13.74 0.64 -1.08
CA ASN A 64 -13.59 -0.27 -2.22
C ASN A 64 -12.89 0.33 -3.45
N LEU A 65 -12.31 1.54 -3.35
CA LEU A 65 -11.74 2.23 -4.51
C LEU A 65 -10.33 2.74 -4.34
N HIS A 66 -10.04 3.40 -3.21
CA HIS A 66 -8.80 4.19 -3.15
C HIS A 66 -8.34 4.38 -1.72
N ILE A 67 -7.06 4.11 -1.49
CA ILE A 67 -6.41 4.31 -0.18
C ILE A 67 -5.04 4.90 -0.41
N ARG A 68 -4.69 5.88 0.40
CA ARG A 68 -3.35 6.49 0.36
C ARG A 68 -2.84 6.73 1.76
N TRP A 69 -1.56 6.43 1.98
CA TRP A 69 -0.85 6.76 3.22
C TRP A 69 0.31 7.67 2.89
N ASP A 70 0.37 8.81 3.58
CA ASP A 70 1.50 9.73 3.49
C ASP A 70 2.41 9.48 4.69
N PHE A 71 3.65 9.14 4.43
CA PHE A 71 4.62 8.83 5.49
C PHE A 71 5.20 10.12 6.07
N PHE A 72 5.52 10.07 7.34
CA PHE A 72 6.13 11.19 8.05
C PHE A 72 7.09 10.66 9.13
N ASP A 73 8.04 11.51 9.53
CA ASP A 73 8.92 11.20 10.66
C ASP A 73 8.40 11.96 11.88
N PRO A 74 7.92 11.25 12.93
CA PRO A 74 7.38 11.92 14.11
C PRO A 74 8.43 12.72 14.88
N LYS A 75 9.72 12.51 14.62
CA LYS A 75 10.82 13.20 15.30
C LYS A 75 11.39 14.35 14.49
N ALA A 76 10.97 14.54 13.27
CA ALA A 76 11.52 15.56 12.38
C ALA A 76 10.41 16.34 11.70
N PRO A 77 10.56 17.66 11.56
CA PRO A 77 9.59 18.44 10.82
C PRO A 77 9.61 18.06 9.35
N SER A 78 8.49 18.27 8.68
CA SER A 78 8.38 18.04 7.24
C SER A 78 9.41 18.90 6.51
N ASN A 79 10.14 18.28 5.59
CA ASN A 79 11.13 18.98 4.77
C ASN A 79 10.60 19.27 3.36
N GLY A 80 9.29 19.21 3.19
CA GLY A 80 8.64 19.45 1.91
C GLY A 80 8.65 18.27 0.95
N LYS A 81 9.28 17.17 1.33
CA LYS A 81 9.27 15.94 0.51
C LYS A 81 7.97 15.19 0.74
N VAL A 82 7.37 14.73 -0.36
CA VAL A 82 6.16 13.90 -0.31
C VAL A 82 6.57 12.45 -0.43
N SER A 83 6.25 11.67 0.59
CA SER A 83 6.52 10.23 0.62
C SER A 83 5.20 9.51 0.87
N PHE A 84 4.79 8.66 -0.06
CA PHE A 84 3.50 8.01 0.06
C PHE A 84 3.44 6.67 -0.65
N ILE A 85 2.46 5.86 -0.25
CA ILE A 85 2.04 4.66 -0.97
C ILE A 85 0.55 4.77 -1.19
N GLU A 86 0.10 4.46 -2.39
CA GLU A 86 -1.28 4.60 -2.79
C GLU A 86 -1.78 3.35 -3.50
N PHE A 87 -2.98 2.90 -3.16
CA PHE A 87 -3.65 1.78 -3.80
C PHE A 87 -4.94 2.26 -4.45
N LYS A 88 -5.17 1.87 -5.69
CA LYS A 88 -6.43 2.12 -6.39
C LYS A 88 -6.96 0.81 -6.93
N LEU A 89 -8.25 0.56 -6.72
CA LEU A 89 -8.94 -0.61 -7.26
C LEU A 89 -9.80 -0.18 -8.43
N ASP A 90 -9.69 -0.91 -9.54
CA ASP A 90 -10.48 -0.68 -10.74
C ASP A 90 -11.00 -2.00 -11.26
N GLU A 91 -12.29 -2.05 -11.55
CA GLU A 91 -12.94 -3.24 -12.10
C GLU A 91 -13.43 -2.93 -13.51
N THR A 92 -13.04 -3.78 -14.47
CA THR A 92 -13.49 -3.61 -15.85
C THR A 92 -14.91 -4.11 -15.98
N GLU A 93 -15.79 -3.32 -16.63
CA GLU A 93 -17.21 -3.66 -16.76
C GLU A 93 -17.45 -4.91 -17.61
N LEU A 94 -16.66 -5.08 -18.66
CA LEU A 94 -16.89 -6.16 -19.62
C LEU A 94 -16.52 -7.54 -19.08
N THR A 95 -15.39 -7.64 -18.39
CA THR A 95 -14.86 -8.92 -17.92
C THR A 95 -14.96 -9.10 -16.42
N HIS A 96 -15.34 -8.06 -15.69
CA HIS A 96 -15.31 -8.00 -14.23
C HIS A 96 -13.95 -8.30 -13.65
N SER A 97 -12.88 -8.05 -14.43
CA SER A 97 -11.52 -8.20 -13.96
C SER A 97 -11.18 -7.07 -12.98
N LEU A 98 -10.60 -7.43 -11.85
CA LEU A 98 -10.19 -6.48 -10.83
C LEU A 98 -8.69 -6.20 -10.98
N PHE A 99 -8.34 -4.92 -11.02
CA PHE A 99 -6.94 -4.50 -11.06
C PHE A 99 -6.61 -3.65 -9.83
N LEU A 100 -5.48 -3.94 -9.23
CA LEU A 100 -4.92 -3.14 -8.16
C LEU A 100 -3.78 -2.31 -8.76
N LYS A 101 -3.93 -0.99 -8.74
CA LYS A 101 -2.85 -0.09 -9.09
C LYS A 101 -2.08 0.26 -7.83
N VAL A 102 -0.78 0.04 -7.85
CA VAL A 102 0.14 0.40 -6.77
C VAL A 102 0.96 1.60 -7.22
N ILE A 103 0.97 2.63 -6.41
CA ILE A 103 1.83 3.79 -6.61
C ILE A 103 2.71 3.91 -5.37
N ASP A 104 4.02 3.75 -5.54
CA ASP A 104 4.98 3.81 -4.44
C ASP A 104 5.97 4.94 -4.69
N GLN A 105 5.85 5.98 -3.89
CA GLN A 105 6.76 7.12 -3.87
C GLN A 105 7.34 7.27 -2.46
N SER A 106 7.48 6.16 -1.75
CA SER A 106 7.96 6.18 -0.37
C SER A 106 9.45 6.51 -0.26
N GLY A 107 10.22 6.11 -1.26
CA GLY A 107 11.66 6.29 -1.22
C GLY A 107 12.38 5.27 -0.33
N PHE A 108 11.69 4.26 0.15
CA PHE A 108 12.29 3.23 1.02
C PHE A 108 13.26 2.33 0.25
N TYR A 109 13.03 2.16 -1.04
CA TYR A 109 13.85 1.31 -1.91
C TYR A 109 14.12 2.01 -3.23
N ASP A 110 15.19 1.61 -3.91
CA ASP A 110 15.50 2.12 -5.25
C ASP A 110 14.50 1.59 -6.26
N LEU A 111 14.27 2.34 -7.34
CA LEU A 111 13.29 1.97 -8.37
C LEU A 111 13.57 0.60 -8.99
N ASP A 112 14.82 0.24 -9.19
CA ASP A 112 15.19 -1.05 -9.75
C ASP A 112 14.89 -2.22 -8.82
N GLU A 113 14.74 -1.97 -7.51
CA GLU A 113 14.38 -2.98 -6.53
C GLU A 113 12.86 -3.13 -6.36
N LEU A 114 12.12 -2.04 -6.59
CA LEU A 114 10.69 -1.97 -6.29
C LEU A 114 9.86 -2.98 -7.07
N GLU A 115 10.20 -3.26 -8.32
CA GLU A 115 9.47 -4.23 -9.11
C GLU A 115 9.47 -5.61 -8.44
N ALA A 116 10.64 -6.09 -8.04
CA ALA A 116 10.75 -7.40 -7.39
C ALA A 116 10.10 -7.40 -6.00
N ILE A 117 10.24 -6.32 -5.25
CA ILE A 117 9.64 -6.20 -3.92
C ILE A 117 8.12 -6.26 -4.02
N TRP A 118 7.53 -5.48 -4.92
CA TRP A 118 6.07 -5.47 -5.09
C TRP A 118 5.54 -6.76 -5.68
N GLU A 119 6.27 -7.42 -6.60
CA GLU A 119 5.89 -8.74 -7.09
C GLU A 119 5.79 -9.75 -5.94
N GLY A 120 6.75 -9.71 -5.03
CA GLY A 120 6.74 -10.58 -3.84
C GLY A 120 5.57 -10.29 -2.92
N LEU A 121 5.30 -9.01 -2.64
CA LEU A 121 4.18 -8.60 -1.80
C LEU A 121 2.84 -8.99 -2.42
N ILE A 122 2.65 -8.71 -3.69
CA ILE A 122 1.41 -9.04 -4.40
C ILE A 122 1.21 -10.55 -4.49
N SER A 123 2.30 -11.33 -4.66
CA SER A 123 2.23 -12.78 -4.62
C SER A 123 1.68 -13.29 -3.30
N LYS A 124 2.13 -12.71 -2.18
CA LYS A 124 1.60 -13.04 -0.85
C LYS A 124 0.11 -12.72 -0.76
N LEU A 125 -0.28 -11.53 -1.23
CA LEU A 125 -1.68 -11.11 -1.22
C LEU A 125 -2.54 -12.09 -2.03
N LYS A 126 -2.11 -12.43 -3.24
CA LYS A 126 -2.82 -13.39 -4.10
C LYS A 126 -2.99 -14.75 -3.43
N HIS A 127 -1.95 -15.20 -2.75
CA HIS A 127 -2.01 -16.48 -2.03
C HIS A 127 -3.09 -16.46 -0.94
N ILE A 128 -3.22 -15.34 -0.25
CA ILE A 128 -4.20 -15.18 0.83
C ILE A 128 -5.63 -15.10 0.30
N ILE A 129 -5.86 -14.34 -0.77
CA ILE A 129 -7.20 -14.10 -1.29
C ILE A 129 -7.66 -15.13 -2.33
N GLY A 130 -6.81 -16.08 -2.65
CA GLY A 130 -7.16 -17.17 -3.58
C GLY A 130 -6.88 -16.86 -5.04
N GLY A 131 -5.98 -15.95 -5.30
CA GLY A 131 -5.61 -15.64 -6.65
C GLY A 131 -5.53 -14.19 -6.99
#